data_fbd3db96d4d901fd785b20287633a48e
#
_entry.id   fbd3db96d4d901fd785b20287633a48e
#
_cell.length_a   1.000
_cell.length_b   1.000
_cell.length_c   1.000
_cell.angle_alpha   90.00
_cell.angle_beta   90.00
_cell.angle_gamma   90.00
#
_symmetry.space_group_name_H-M   'P 1'
#
loop_
_entity.id
_entity.type
_entity.pdbx_description
1 polymer ?
#
loop_
_entity_poly.entity_id
_entity_poly.type
_entity_poly.pdbx_seq_one_letter_code
_entity_poly.pdbx_strand_id
1 'polypeptide(L)'
;MSEQRAHAKLFVSRWLSIALFVGLLGCSTAGVQTPASESASNGGHIAKFVDVNGARTRYYDVGSGEVILLVHGARPSGTSSANTWAPILTGLSKRFRVLAPDRLGHGMTENFKGDYSVTAEMEHLYNFLKLMGVDKFHIMGQSTGAYHAARITLEHPELVKTLVLCDSATLSPPVGNVEERRAAIGLGTGAGGQRGTSNDPKEQFRFSMQQLSKNREHVSEEFVSAAGYMASQPSGKKTDAAMLTDAAKRYEQIISKGAEEMRGWIKQGRLQTPTLLYWGKNDPSAIPAVGLALFDMIAEKNLRSRMLIVNNAGHFHYREHPEEFSRNVINFITAW
;
A
#
# COMPACT_ATOMS: atom_id res chain seq x y z
N MET A 1 -23.38 -77.92 -3.95
CA MET A 1 -22.22 -78.58 -4.59
C MET A 1 -21.02 -77.72 -4.20
N SER A 2 -20.40 -78.20 -3.22
CA SER A 2 -19.02 -78.69 -2.95
C SER A 2 -18.06 -77.53 -2.76
N GLU A 3 -17.63 -77.31 -1.51
CA GLU A 3 -16.45 -77.95 -0.86
C GLU A 3 -15.15 -77.34 -1.32
N GLN A 4 -14.09 -76.97 -0.58
CA GLN A 4 -13.64 -77.24 0.82
C GLN A 4 -12.48 -76.30 1.14
N ARG A 5 -12.43 -75.80 2.37
CA ARG A 5 -11.47 -76.03 3.45
C ARG A 5 -9.96 -75.86 3.14
N ALA A 6 -9.38 -74.88 3.75
CA ALA A 6 -8.47 -74.88 4.93
C ALA A 6 -7.06 -75.44 4.70
N HIS A 7 -6.07 -74.64 5.15
CA HIS A 7 -5.09 -75.04 6.17
C HIS A 7 -4.19 -73.89 6.61
N ALA A 8 -4.17 -73.68 7.90
CA ALA A 8 -3.19 -72.92 8.64
C ALA A 8 -1.88 -73.66 8.80
N LYS A 9 -0.73 -73.00 8.81
CA LYS A 9 0.46 -73.45 9.57
C LYS A 9 1.31 -72.25 10.01
N LEU A 10 1.49 -72.15 11.33
CA LEU A 10 2.53 -71.41 12.06
C LEU A 10 3.93 -71.80 11.60
N PHE A 11 4.85 -70.81 11.62
CA PHE A 11 6.27 -71.06 11.98
C PHE A 11 6.93 -69.81 12.57
N VAL A 12 7.28 -69.91 13.74
CA VAL A 12 8.27 -69.47 14.76
C VAL A 12 9.45 -68.65 14.25
N SER A 13 9.62 -67.52 14.96
CA SER A 13 10.81 -66.75 15.38
C SER A 13 12.18 -66.99 14.74
N ARG A 14 12.82 -65.87 14.36
CA ARG A 14 14.25 -65.67 14.53
C ARG A 14 14.57 -64.18 14.83
N TRP A 15 15.12 -63.95 16.00
CA TRP A 15 15.74 -62.68 16.41
C TRP A 15 17.10 -62.57 15.66
N LEU A 16 17.28 -61.42 14.98
CA LEU A 16 18.63 -60.98 14.59
C LEU A 16 18.82 -59.55 15.05
N SER A 17 19.71 -59.36 15.99
CA SER A 17 20.27 -58.09 16.48
C SER A 17 20.99 -57.39 15.34
N ILE A 18 20.61 -56.14 15.01
CA ILE A 18 21.42 -55.27 14.16
C ILE A 18 21.88 -54.10 15.02
N ALA A 19 23.19 -54.00 15.09
CA ALA A 19 23.96 -53.00 15.84
C ALA A 19 23.64 -51.57 15.35
N LEU A 20 23.41 -50.67 16.31
CA LEU A 20 23.26 -49.23 16.11
C LEU A 20 24.62 -48.63 15.71
N PHE A 21 24.78 -48.25 14.45
CA PHE A 21 25.84 -47.34 14.03
C PHE A 21 25.33 -45.91 14.22
N VAL A 22 25.76 -45.25 15.31
CA VAL A 22 25.55 -43.82 15.50
C VAL A 22 26.57 -43.10 14.61
N GLY A 23 26.13 -42.74 13.41
CA GLY A 23 26.85 -41.79 12.57
C GLY A 23 26.55 -40.37 13.05
N LEU A 24 27.52 -39.70 13.64
CA LEU A 24 27.55 -38.28 13.89
C LEU A 24 27.52 -37.56 12.53
N LEU A 25 26.33 -37.28 12.00
CA LEU A 25 26.14 -36.29 10.95
C LEU A 25 26.24 -34.91 11.58
N GLY A 26 27.32 -34.21 11.27
CA GLY A 26 27.50 -32.83 11.61
C GLY A 26 26.30 -32.01 11.18
N CYS A 27 25.58 -31.44 12.13
CA CYS A 27 24.53 -30.47 11.91
C CYS A 27 25.19 -29.20 11.35
N SER A 28 25.27 -29.11 10.02
CA SER A 28 25.45 -27.83 9.34
C SER A 28 24.26 -26.98 9.74
N THR A 29 24.43 -25.94 10.52
CA THR A 29 23.43 -24.90 10.77
C THR A 29 23.19 -24.18 9.45
N ALA A 30 22.35 -24.75 8.59
CA ALA A 30 21.73 -23.98 7.52
C ALA A 30 21.01 -22.82 8.23
N GLY A 31 21.50 -21.60 8.04
CA GLY A 31 20.86 -20.41 8.59
C GLY A 31 19.38 -20.45 8.21
N VAL A 32 18.52 -20.38 9.21
CA VAL A 32 17.08 -20.29 9.03
C VAL A 32 16.83 -19.03 8.20
N GLN A 33 16.56 -19.18 6.90
CA GLN A 33 16.17 -18.05 6.08
C GLN A 33 14.80 -17.57 6.58
N THR A 34 14.75 -16.34 7.09
CA THR A 34 13.51 -15.70 7.45
C THR A 34 12.56 -15.73 6.25
N PRO A 35 11.31 -16.19 6.41
CA PRO A 35 10.36 -16.20 5.30
C PRO A 35 10.27 -14.82 4.63
N ALA A 36 10.12 -14.78 3.30
CA ALA A 36 10.04 -13.52 2.55
C ALA A 36 8.93 -12.57 3.05
N SER A 37 7.86 -13.13 3.61
CA SER A 37 6.78 -12.38 4.26
C SER A 37 7.27 -11.60 5.49
N GLU A 38 8.12 -12.19 6.32
CA GLU A 38 8.66 -11.55 7.53
C GLU A 38 9.67 -10.46 7.18
N SER A 39 10.61 -10.73 6.27
CA SER A 39 11.63 -9.76 5.84
C SER A 39 11.04 -8.50 5.19
N ALA A 40 9.86 -8.62 4.57
CA ALA A 40 9.14 -7.50 3.96
C ALA A 40 8.08 -6.88 4.87
N SER A 41 7.86 -7.40 6.08
CA SER A 41 6.84 -6.93 7.03
C SER A 41 7.36 -5.76 7.86
N ASN A 42 6.44 -5.03 8.50
CA ASN A 42 6.79 -3.87 9.32
C ASN A 42 5.78 -3.69 10.47
N GLY A 43 6.26 -3.14 11.60
CA GLY A 43 5.40 -2.80 12.74
C GLY A 43 4.74 -4.00 13.40
N GLY A 44 5.38 -5.16 13.42
CA GLY A 44 4.87 -6.39 14.03
C GLY A 44 3.73 -7.07 13.24
N HIS A 45 3.35 -6.55 12.07
CA HIS A 45 2.34 -7.15 11.20
C HIS A 45 3.00 -7.99 10.11
N ILE A 46 2.58 -9.26 9.99
CA ILE A 46 3.07 -10.16 8.96
C ILE A 46 2.19 -10.03 7.72
N ALA A 47 2.82 -9.72 6.59
CA ALA A 47 2.14 -9.61 5.32
C ALA A 47 1.75 -10.99 4.78
N LYS A 48 0.59 -11.04 4.10
CA LYS A 48 0.06 -12.21 3.40
C LYS A 48 0.30 -12.08 1.90
N PHE A 49 0.13 -13.18 1.19
CA PHE A 49 0.18 -13.23 -0.27
C PHE A 49 -1.03 -13.95 -0.82
N VAL A 50 -1.53 -13.46 -1.95
CA VAL A 50 -2.61 -14.08 -2.71
C VAL A 50 -2.36 -13.90 -4.20
N ASP A 51 -2.82 -14.83 -5.02
CA ASP A 51 -2.81 -14.69 -6.47
C ASP A 51 -4.03 -13.88 -6.93
N VAL A 52 -3.79 -12.76 -7.59
CA VAL A 52 -4.84 -11.93 -8.20
C VAL A 52 -4.65 -11.99 -9.72
N ASN A 53 -5.36 -12.90 -10.38
CA ASN A 53 -5.31 -13.11 -11.83
C ASN A 53 -3.87 -13.33 -12.36
N GLY A 54 -3.08 -14.13 -11.65
CA GLY A 54 -1.69 -14.46 -11.95
C GLY A 54 -0.66 -13.50 -11.37
N ALA A 55 -1.08 -12.38 -10.75
CA ALA A 55 -0.17 -11.49 -10.04
C ALA A 55 -0.11 -11.87 -8.55
N ARG A 56 1.05 -12.39 -8.11
CA ARG A 56 1.30 -12.64 -6.69
C ARG A 56 1.30 -11.31 -5.94
N THR A 57 0.24 -11.08 -5.15
CA THR A 57 -0.07 -9.83 -4.49
C THR A 57 0.23 -9.91 -3.00
N ARG A 58 1.08 -9.01 -2.52
CA ARG A 58 1.36 -8.86 -1.09
C ARG A 58 0.36 -7.90 -0.45
N TYR A 59 -0.13 -8.24 0.74
CA TYR A 59 -1.10 -7.40 1.45
C TYR A 59 -1.10 -7.63 2.96
N TYR A 60 -1.62 -6.65 3.69
CA TYR A 60 -2.05 -6.81 5.08
C TYR A 60 -3.56 -7.05 5.14
N ASP A 61 -3.98 -7.90 6.08
CA ASP A 61 -5.38 -8.19 6.40
C ASP A 61 -5.46 -8.34 7.92
N VAL A 62 -5.92 -7.28 8.59
CA VAL A 62 -5.86 -7.14 10.06
C VAL A 62 -7.22 -6.70 10.58
N GLY A 63 -7.67 -7.32 11.67
CA GLY A 63 -8.96 -7.01 12.30
C GLY A 63 -10.14 -7.73 11.67
N SER A 64 -11.35 -7.25 11.95
CA SER A 64 -12.62 -7.84 11.50
C SER A 64 -13.70 -6.77 11.39
N GLY A 65 -14.85 -7.11 10.81
CA GLY A 65 -15.99 -6.20 10.63
C GLY A 65 -16.01 -5.55 9.25
N GLU A 66 -16.52 -4.33 9.18
CA GLU A 66 -16.57 -3.57 7.92
C GLU A 66 -15.16 -3.34 7.36
N VAL A 67 -15.05 -3.42 6.04
CA VAL A 67 -13.73 -3.32 5.39
C VAL A 67 -13.34 -1.86 5.18
N ILE A 68 -12.09 -1.54 5.53
CA ILE A 68 -11.41 -0.34 5.04
C ILE A 68 -10.24 -0.76 4.14
N LEU A 69 -10.26 -0.32 2.88
CA LEU A 69 -9.18 -0.49 1.92
C LEU A 69 -8.21 0.69 2.02
N LEU A 70 -6.92 0.39 2.22
CA LEU A 70 -5.85 1.39 2.28
C LEU A 70 -5.02 1.35 1.01
N VAL A 71 -4.97 2.45 0.26
CA VAL A 71 -4.25 2.58 -1.02
C VAL A 71 -3.05 3.51 -0.84
N HIS A 72 -1.85 2.95 -0.82
CA HIS A 72 -0.61 3.71 -0.59
C HIS A 72 -0.23 4.58 -1.79
N GLY A 73 0.58 5.60 -1.54
CA GLY A 73 1.07 6.55 -2.53
C GLY A 73 2.25 6.04 -3.38
N ALA A 74 2.96 7.00 -3.95
CA ALA A 74 4.07 6.89 -4.88
C ALA A 74 3.66 6.37 -6.29
N ARG A 75 4.55 6.54 -7.26
CA ARG A 75 4.52 5.84 -8.55
C ARG A 75 5.07 4.42 -8.38
N PRO A 76 4.90 3.53 -9.37
CA PRO A 76 5.44 2.17 -9.29
C PRO A 76 6.90 2.15 -8.87
N SER A 77 7.23 1.38 -7.84
CA SER A 77 8.57 1.26 -7.27
C SER A 77 8.69 0.04 -6.35
N GLY A 78 9.86 -0.59 -6.36
CA GLY A 78 10.18 -1.67 -5.45
C GLY A 78 10.23 -1.27 -3.97
N THR A 79 10.49 0.00 -3.65
CA THR A 79 10.54 0.47 -2.25
C THR A 79 9.18 0.88 -1.68
N SER A 80 8.21 1.24 -2.53
CA SER A 80 6.90 1.73 -2.09
C SER A 80 5.93 0.59 -1.87
N SER A 81 5.25 0.55 -0.72
CA SER A 81 4.40 -0.57 -0.34
C SER A 81 3.39 -0.21 0.74
N ALA A 82 2.51 -1.14 1.06
CA ALA A 82 1.58 -1.05 2.18
C ALA A 82 2.25 -0.93 3.55
N ASN A 83 3.58 -1.12 3.67
CA ASN A 83 4.33 -0.87 4.91
C ASN A 83 4.21 0.57 5.40
N THR A 84 3.85 1.51 4.50
CA THR A 84 3.56 2.89 4.92
C THR A 84 2.44 2.96 5.95
N TRP A 85 1.50 2.00 5.95
CA TRP A 85 0.34 1.95 6.84
C TRP A 85 0.60 1.25 8.18
N ALA A 86 1.75 0.59 8.36
CA ALA A 86 2.02 -0.23 9.53
C ALA A 86 1.69 0.45 10.88
N PRO A 87 2.04 1.73 11.12
CA PRO A 87 1.75 2.38 12.40
C PRO A 87 0.25 2.52 12.74
N ILE A 88 -0.62 2.52 11.74
CA ILE A 88 -2.07 2.71 11.95
C ILE A 88 -2.89 1.42 11.84
N LEU A 89 -2.30 0.30 11.40
CA LEU A 89 -3.02 -0.96 11.23
C LEU A 89 -3.68 -1.42 12.54
N THR A 90 -2.94 -1.43 13.65
CA THR A 90 -3.48 -1.81 14.96
C THR A 90 -4.58 -0.85 15.44
N GLY A 91 -4.41 0.46 15.19
CA GLY A 91 -5.41 1.47 15.57
C GLY A 91 -6.74 1.27 14.84
N LEU A 92 -6.69 1.15 13.52
CA LEU A 92 -7.88 0.96 12.67
C LEU A 92 -8.53 -0.42 12.86
N SER A 93 -7.73 -1.47 13.07
CA SER A 93 -8.25 -2.84 13.23
C SER A 93 -9.08 -3.06 14.49
N LYS A 94 -9.10 -2.11 15.43
CA LYS A 94 -10.04 -2.13 16.57
C LYS A 94 -11.50 -2.01 16.15
N ARG A 95 -11.78 -1.50 14.95
CA ARG A 95 -13.15 -1.24 14.45
C ARG A 95 -13.42 -1.81 13.06
N PHE A 96 -12.37 -2.07 12.26
CA PHE A 96 -12.49 -2.45 10.86
C PHE A 96 -11.64 -3.68 10.53
N ARG A 97 -12.04 -4.41 9.49
CA ARG A 97 -11.11 -5.27 8.77
C ARG A 97 -10.29 -4.39 7.83
N VAL A 98 -9.01 -4.23 8.11
CA VAL A 98 -8.10 -3.39 7.33
C VAL A 98 -7.45 -4.24 6.25
N LEU A 99 -7.71 -3.90 4.98
CA LEU A 99 -7.05 -4.48 3.83
C LEU A 99 -6.10 -3.44 3.23
N ALA A 100 -4.84 -3.79 3.13
CA ALA A 100 -3.80 -2.90 2.60
C ALA A 100 -2.90 -3.67 1.62
N PRO A 101 -3.25 -3.75 0.34
CA PRO A 101 -2.40 -4.37 -0.68
C PRO A 101 -1.25 -3.44 -1.08
N ASP A 102 -0.10 -4.04 -1.43
CA ASP A 102 0.85 -3.39 -2.31
C ASP A 102 0.17 -3.28 -3.69
N ARG A 103 0.15 -2.08 -4.29
CA ARG A 103 -0.43 -1.88 -5.62
C ARG A 103 0.37 -2.67 -6.67
N LEU A 104 -0.23 -2.90 -7.82
CA LEU A 104 0.41 -3.63 -8.93
C LEU A 104 1.77 -3.00 -9.30
N GLY A 105 2.82 -3.81 -9.29
CA GLY A 105 4.18 -3.32 -9.56
C GLY A 105 4.81 -2.49 -8.43
N HIS A 106 4.29 -2.56 -7.21
CA HIS A 106 4.89 -1.93 -6.04
C HIS A 106 5.31 -2.99 -5.02
N GLY A 107 6.34 -2.69 -4.24
CA GLY A 107 6.79 -3.55 -3.17
C GLY A 107 7.06 -4.98 -3.64
N MET A 108 6.28 -5.93 -3.14
CA MET A 108 6.35 -7.33 -3.55
C MET A 108 5.14 -7.81 -4.36
N THR A 109 4.25 -6.92 -4.77
CA THR A 109 3.20 -7.27 -5.73
C THR A 109 3.75 -7.27 -7.14
N GLU A 110 3.64 -8.43 -7.79
CA GLU A 110 4.18 -8.65 -9.12
C GLU A 110 3.41 -7.90 -10.19
N ASN A 111 4.13 -7.48 -11.24
CA ASN A 111 3.56 -7.00 -12.49
C ASN A 111 4.16 -7.81 -13.65
N PHE A 112 3.67 -9.04 -13.81
CA PHE A 112 4.20 -9.99 -14.79
C PHE A 112 3.98 -9.54 -16.23
N LYS A 113 2.86 -8.85 -16.52
CA LYS A 113 2.55 -8.29 -17.85
C LYS A 113 3.40 -7.06 -18.20
N GLY A 114 4.01 -6.41 -17.21
CA GLY A 114 4.78 -5.18 -17.41
C GLY A 114 3.90 -3.99 -17.83
N ASP A 115 2.59 -4.05 -17.57
CA ASP A 115 1.68 -2.93 -17.77
C ASP A 115 1.66 -2.05 -16.51
N TYR A 116 2.33 -0.93 -16.58
CA TYR A 116 2.39 0.08 -15.51
C TYR A 116 1.37 1.20 -15.73
N SER A 117 0.25 0.91 -16.41
CA SER A 117 -0.84 1.88 -16.54
C SER A 117 -1.66 1.98 -15.26
N VAL A 118 -2.26 3.14 -15.04
CA VAL A 118 -3.23 3.35 -13.96
C VAL A 118 -4.43 2.41 -14.12
N THR A 119 -4.84 2.12 -15.35
CA THR A 119 -5.94 1.19 -15.63
C THR A 119 -5.63 -0.21 -15.10
N ALA A 120 -4.41 -0.72 -15.34
CA ALA A 120 -4.00 -2.02 -14.83
C ALA A 120 -3.95 -2.06 -13.29
N GLU A 121 -3.47 -0.96 -12.65
CA GLU A 121 -3.49 -0.84 -11.19
C GLU A 121 -4.91 -0.85 -10.62
N MET A 122 -5.84 -0.12 -11.26
CA MET A 122 -7.24 -0.06 -10.84
C MET A 122 -7.93 -1.42 -10.99
N GLU A 123 -7.76 -2.07 -12.14
CA GLU A 123 -8.30 -3.42 -12.40
C GLU A 123 -7.77 -4.44 -11.38
N HIS A 124 -6.49 -4.35 -11.04
CA HIS A 124 -5.88 -5.20 -10.03
C HIS A 124 -6.50 -5.00 -8.64
N LEU A 125 -6.73 -3.75 -8.20
CA LEU A 125 -7.39 -3.45 -6.93
C LEU A 125 -8.83 -3.98 -6.89
N TYR A 126 -9.60 -3.86 -7.98
CA TYR A 126 -10.95 -4.44 -8.07
C TYR A 126 -10.94 -5.96 -7.95
N ASN A 127 -10.05 -6.61 -8.70
CA ASN A 127 -9.93 -8.07 -8.66
C ASN A 127 -9.48 -8.56 -7.29
N PHE A 128 -8.59 -7.80 -6.61
CA PHE A 128 -8.21 -8.07 -5.22
C PHE A 128 -9.42 -8.00 -4.28
N LEU A 129 -10.23 -6.93 -4.33
CA LEU A 129 -11.43 -6.79 -3.50
C LEU A 129 -12.44 -7.92 -3.73
N LYS A 130 -12.70 -8.27 -4.99
CA LYS A 130 -13.56 -9.41 -5.35
C LYS A 130 -13.06 -10.72 -4.74
N LEU A 131 -11.74 -10.98 -4.84
CA LEU A 131 -11.12 -12.18 -4.29
C LEU A 131 -11.23 -12.22 -2.75
N MET A 132 -11.17 -11.04 -2.10
CA MET A 132 -11.34 -10.92 -0.65
C MET A 132 -12.81 -11.01 -0.20
N GLY A 133 -13.77 -11.18 -1.11
CA GLY A 133 -15.20 -11.25 -0.83
C GLY A 133 -15.78 -9.93 -0.33
N VAL A 134 -15.30 -8.81 -0.87
CA VAL A 134 -15.68 -7.47 -0.42
C VAL A 134 -16.62 -6.81 -1.41
N ASP A 135 -17.88 -6.59 -0.99
CA ASP A 135 -18.91 -5.95 -1.79
C ASP A 135 -19.00 -4.44 -1.52
N LYS A 136 -18.89 -4.04 -0.26
CA LYS A 136 -18.91 -2.63 0.16
C LYS A 136 -17.79 -2.34 1.15
N PHE A 137 -17.17 -1.17 1.02
CA PHE A 137 -16.02 -0.82 1.82
C PHE A 137 -15.88 0.69 2.03
N HIS A 138 -15.11 1.05 3.04
CA HIS A 138 -14.51 2.37 3.20
C HIS A 138 -13.18 2.37 2.44
N ILE A 139 -12.80 3.49 1.86
CA ILE A 139 -11.52 3.58 1.15
C ILE A 139 -10.73 4.78 1.63
N MET A 140 -9.44 4.57 1.82
CA MET A 140 -8.49 5.61 2.15
C MET A 140 -7.28 5.54 1.22
N GLY A 141 -6.90 6.68 0.67
CA GLY A 141 -5.72 6.77 -0.16
C GLY A 141 -4.81 7.92 0.24
N GLN A 142 -3.51 7.75 0.05
CA GLN A 142 -2.51 8.76 0.35
C GLN A 142 -1.75 9.15 -0.92
N SER A 143 -1.51 10.45 -1.15
CA SER A 143 -0.75 10.96 -2.29
C SER A 143 -1.35 10.45 -3.61
N THR A 144 -0.58 9.75 -4.47
CA THR A 144 -1.09 9.10 -5.68
C THR A 144 -2.15 8.02 -5.36
N GLY A 145 -2.07 7.36 -4.19
CA GLY A 145 -3.11 6.43 -3.74
C GLY A 145 -4.47 7.10 -3.52
N ALA A 146 -4.50 8.38 -3.14
CA ALA A 146 -5.73 9.14 -3.03
C ALA A 146 -6.38 9.41 -4.41
N TYR A 147 -5.58 9.54 -5.47
CA TYR A 147 -6.09 9.55 -6.83
C TYR A 147 -6.85 8.24 -7.16
N HIS A 148 -6.26 7.08 -6.83
CA HIS A 148 -6.90 5.78 -7.06
C HIS A 148 -8.17 5.64 -6.20
N ALA A 149 -8.12 6.03 -4.93
CA ALA A 149 -9.28 5.99 -4.04
C ALA A 149 -10.44 6.87 -4.54
N ALA A 150 -10.14 8.09 -4.98
CA ALA A 150 -11.13 9.00 -5.56
C ALA A 150 -11.70 8.46 -6.88
N ARG A 151 -10.85 7.88 -7.73
CA ARG A 151 -11.27 7.29 -9.01
C ARG A 151 -12.24 6.14 -8.80
N ILE A 152 -11.91 5.19 -7.91
CA ILE A 152 -12.80 4.09 -7.52
C ILE A 152 -14.12 4.63 -7.01
N THR A 153 -14.11 5.64 -6.14
CA THR A 153 -15.31 6.22 -5.56
C THR A 153 -16.21 6.89 -6.61
N LEU A 154 -15.61 7.57 -7.58
CA LEU A 154 -16.35 8.28 -8.65
C LEU A 154 -16.91 7.34 -9.72
N GLU A 155 -16.24 6.22 -9.98
CA GLU A 155 -16.70 5.21 -10.95
C GLU A 155 -17.69 4.23 -10.32
N HIS A 156 -17.54 3.92 -9.02
CA HIS A 156 -18.34 2.93 -8.29
C HIS A 156 -18.84 3.48 -6.94
N PRO A 157 -19.63 4.57 -6.95
CA PRO A 157 -20.12 5.18 -5.70
C PRO A 157 -21.01 4.23 -4.89
N GLU A 158 -21.60 3.21 -5.51
CA GLU A 158 -22.43 2.20 -4.87
C GLU A 158 -21.63 1.23 -3.98
N LEU A 159 -20.31 1.09 -4.22
CA LEU A 159 -19.42 0.20 -3.47
C LEU A 159 -18.75 0.92 -2.28
N VAL A 160 -18.60 2.25 -2.36
CA VAL A 160 -17.80 3.02 -1.41
C VAL A 160 -18.67 3.73 -0.39
N LYS A 161 -18.54 3.33 0.88
CA LYS A 161 -19.29 3.92 2.00
C LYS A 161 -18.76 5.29 2.40
N THR A 162 -17.45 5.43 2.55
CA THR A 162 -16.76 6.69 2.84
C THR A 162 -15.41 6.75 2.14
N LEU A 163 -14.96 7.95 1.83
CA LEU A 163 -13.69 8.25 1.18
C LEU A 163 -12.80 9.09 2.10
N VAL A 164 -11.54 8.69 2.29
CA VAL A 164 -10.52 9.48 2.99
C VAL A 164 -9.37 9.78 2.04
N LEU A 165 -9.07 11.05 1.84
CA LEU A 165 -8.02 11.57 0.96
C LEU A 165 -6.91 12.20 1.78
N CYS A 166 -5.72 11.61 1.78
CA CYS A 166 -4.58 12.10 2.52
C CYS A 166 -3.53 12.70 1.58
N ASP A 167 -3.17 13.97 1.80
CA ASP A 167 -2.02 14.66 1.19
C ASP A 167 -1.87 14.45 -0.32
N SER A 168 -2.94 14.66 -1.10
CA SER A 168 -2.95 14.38 -2.55
C SER A 168 -2.83 15.62 -3.42
N ALA A 169 -1.62 16.06 -3.71
CA ALA A 169 -1.40 17.05 -4.76
C ALA A 169 -1.77 16.50 -6.17
N THR A 170 -1.76 15.20 -6.34
CA THR A 170 -2.11 14.53 -7.62
C THR A 170 -3.54 14.80 -8.05
N LEU A 171 -4.49 14.79 -7.10
CA LEU A 171 -5.92 15.04 -7.37
C LEU A 171 -6.28 16.52 -7.31
N SER A 172 -5.53 17.30 -6.53
CA SER A 172 -5.83 18.71 -6.28
C SER A 172 -5.77 19.56 -7.55
N PRO A 173 -6.59 20.62 -7.66
CA PRO A 173 -6.42 21.61 -8.72
C PRO A 173 -5.06 22.30 -8.57
N PRO A 174 -4.46 22.80 -9.65
CA PRO A 174 -3.24 23.60 -9.55
C PRO A 174 -3.49 24.88 -8.78
N VAL A 175 -2.59 25.22 -7.83
CA VAL A 175 -2.67 26.43 -7.02
C VAL A 175 -1.34 27.18 -7.10
N GLY A 176 -1.32 28.31 -7.79
CA GLY A 176 -0.17 29.19 -7.91
C GLY A 176 1.11 28.48 -8.35
N ASN A 177 2.27 28.99 -7.93
CA ASN A 177 3.57 28.43 -8.27
C ASN A 177 3.98 27.25 -7.35
N VAL A 178 3.11 26.28 -7.16
CA VAL A 178 3.42 25.08 -6.34
C VAL A 178 4.68 24.37 -6.87
N GLU A 179 4.85 24.33 -8.18
CA GLU A 179 6.01 23.70 -8.82
C GLU A 179 7.32 24.43 -8.50
N GLU A 180 7.32 25.77 -8.51
CA GLU A 180 8.48 26.57 -8.10
C GLU A 180 8.83 26.35 -6.63
N ARG A 181 7.81 26.26 -5.76
CA ARG A 181 8.02 25.99 -4.33
C ARG A 181 8.58 24.59 -4.10
N ARG A 182 8.08 23.58 -4.81
CA ARG A 182 8.61 22.22 -4.75
C ARG A 182 10.06 22.16 -5.23
N ALA A 183 10.36 22.87 -6.32
CA ALA A 183 11.73 22.98 -6.83
C ALA A 183 12.65 23.69 -5.81
N ALA A 184 12.19 24.75 -5.18
CA ALA A 184 12.98 25.53 -4.20
C ALA A 184 13.37 24.72 -2.94
N ILE A 185 12.58 23.69 -2.57
CA ILE A 185 12.89 22.77 -1.47
C ILE A 185 13.52 21.46 -1.96
N GLY A 186 13.93 21.42 -3.23
CA GLY A 186 14.59 20.26 -3.83
C GLY A 186 13.66 19.08 -4.12
N LEU A 187 12.35 19.26 -4.02
CA LEU A 187 11.36 18.33 -4.53
C LEU A 187 11.10 18.71 -5.99
N GLY A 188 11.88 18.14 -6.89
CA GLY A 188 11.69 18.35 -8.32
C GLY A 188 10.30 17.93 -8.78
N THR A 189 9.86 18.50 -9.91
CA THR A 189 8.63 18.09 -10.60
C THR A 189 8.86 16.71 -11.23
N GLY A 190 8.03 15.73 -10.90
CA GLY A 190 8.11 14.38 -11.49
C GLY A 190 9.30 13.54 -10.99
N ALA A 191 9.85 12.70 -11.86
CA ALA A 191 10.90 11.71 -11.57
C ALA A 191 12.25 12.28 -11.05
N GLY A 192 12.38 13.59 -10.99
CA GLY A 192 13.61 14.33 -10.64
C GLY A 192 13.67 14.89 -9.22
N GLY A 193 12.78 14.50 -8.30
CA GLY A 193 12.94 14.85 -6.88
C GLY A 193 14.36 14.53 -6.41
N GLN A 194 14.94 15.34 -5.49
CA GLN A 194 16.29 15.07 -5.00
C GLN A 194 16.39 13.60 -4.59
N ARG A 195 17.09 12.84 -5.40
CA ARG A 195 17.59 11.53 -4.99
C ARG A 195 18.73 11.83 -4.04
N GLY A 196 18.73 11.18 -2.86
CA GLY A 196 19.91 11.18 -2.02
C GLY A 196 21.13 10.82 -2.89
N THR A 197 22.32 11.27 -2.52
CA THR A 197 23.58 11.01 -3.24
C THR A 197 23.94 9.52 -3.31
N SER A 198 23.24 8.67 -2.57
CA SER A 198 23.43 7.21 -2.55
C SER A 198 22.77 6.54 -3.76
N ASN A 199 23.46 5.53 -4.31
CA ASN A 199 22.88 4.61 -5.31
C ASN A 199 22.13 3.43 -4.66
N ASP A 200 22.17 3.29 -3.34
CA ASP A 200 21.42 2.27 -2.60
C ASP A 200 19.93 2.65 -2.54
N PRO A 201 19.01 1.85 -3.08
CA PRO A 201 17.56 2.09 -3.01
C PRO A 201 17.05 2.28 -1.58
N LYS A 202 17.64 1.59 -0.60
CA LYS A 202 17.31 1.72 0.82
C LYS A 202 17.60 3.14 1.31
N GLU A 203 18.78 3.67 1.03
CA GLU A 203 19.17 5.00 1.48
C GLU A 203 18.46 6.11 0.70
N GLN A 204 18.16 5.90 -0.59
CA GLN A 204 17.30 6.80 -1.37
C GLN A 204 15.89 6.86 -0.78
N PHE A 205 15.33 5.72 -0.37
CA PHE A 205 14.02 5.66 0.28
C PHE A 205 14.04 6.39 1.62
N ARG A 206 15.03 6.11 2.48
CA ARG A 206 15.24 6.82 3.76
C ARG A 206 15.26 8.33 3.56
N PHE A 207 16.09 8.80 2.64
CA PHE A 207 16.23 10.22 2.34
C PHE A 207 14.88 10.82 1.92
N SER A 208 14.19 10.21 0.97
CA SER A 208 12.89 10.67 0.47
C SER A 208 11.84 10.77 1.59
N MET A 209 11.75 9.75 2.44
CA MET A 209 10.82 9.72 3.56
C MET A 209 11.13 10.85 4.55
N GLN A 210 12.41 11.07 4.86
CA GLN A 210 12.84 12.14 5.78
C GLN A 210 12.59 13.54 5.23
N GLN A 211 12.77 13.75 3.91
CA GLN A 211 12.52 15.06 3.28
C GLN A 211 11.03 15.43 3.28
N LEU A 212 10.15 14.44 3.18
CA LEU A 212 8.71 14.63 3.14
C LEU A 212 8.05 14.67 4.53
N SER A 213 8.80 14.35 5.59
CA SER A 213 8.30 14.30 6.96
C SER A 213 8.68 15.57 7.75
N LYS A 214 7.80 16.00 8.63
CA LYS A 214 8.10 17.00 9.66
C LYS A 214 8.81 16.35 10.84
N ASN A 215 8.27 15.26 11.36
CA ASN A 215 8.87 14.42 12.39
C ASN A 215 9.45 13.18 11.73
N ARG A 216 10.75 12.92 11.91
CA ARG A 216 11.48 11.89 11.18
C ARG A 216 11.58 10.56 11.93
N GLU A 217 11.17 10.50 13.18
CA GLU A 217 11.31 9.33 14.07
C GLU A 217 10.58 8.09 13.55
N HIS A 218 9.47 8.30 12.81
CA HIS A 218 8.73 7.22 12.17
C HIS A 218 9.48 6.53 11.02
N VAL A 219 10.61 7.12 10.53
CA VAL A 219 11.46 6.55 9.49
C VAL A 219 12.45 5.59 10.15
N SER A 220 11.92 4.51 10.73
CA SER A 220 12.67 3.52 11.47
C SER A 220 13.55 2.66 10.56
N GLU A 221 14.60 2.06 11.15
CA GLU A 221 15.48 1.13 10.43
C GLU A 221 14.72 -0.09 9.89
N GLU A 222 13.77 -0.62 10.65
CA GLU A 222 12.89 -1.71 10.21
C GLU A 222 12.14 -1.34 8.93
N PHE A 223 11.49 -0.18 8.91
CA PHE A 223 10.73 0.31 7.76
C PHE A 223 11.60 0.48 6.51
N VAL A 224 12.76 1.09 6.68
CA VAL A 224 13.69 1.35 5.58
C VAL A 224 14.36 0.06 5.08
N SER A 225 14.71 -0.86 5.99
CA SER A 225 15.27 -2.15 5.63
C SER A 225 14.28 -3.04 4.88
N ALA A 226 13.01 -3.05 5.29
CA ALA A 226 11.96 -3.75 4.55
C ALA A 226 11.78 -3.19 3.14
N ALA A 227 11.83 -1.87 2.96
CA ALA A 227 11.76 -1.24 1.64
C ALA A 227 12.96 -1.62 0.76
N GLY A 228 14.18 -1.57 1.30
CA GLY A 228 15.41 -1.99 0.61
C GLY A 228 15.36 -3.47 0.22
N TYR A 229 14.88 -4.34 1.12
CA TYR A 229 14.67 -5.75 0.82
C TYR A 229 13.73 -5.95 -0.37
N MET A 230 12.56 -5.30 -0.37
CA MET A 230 11.58 -5.41 -1.46
C MET A 230 12.14 -4.92 -2.79
N ALA A 231 12.87 -3.79 -2.81
CA ALA A 231 13.52 -3.28 -4.02
C ALA A 231 14.60 -4.23 -4.55
N SER A 232 15.25 -5.00 -3.69
CA SER A 232 16.26 -5.99 -4.08
C SER A 232 15.70 -7.24 -4.75
N GLN A 233 14.39 -7.50 -4.62
CA GLN A 233 13.73 -8.65 -5.22
C GLN A 233 13.58 -8.50 -6.75
N PRO A 234 13.45 -9.59 -7.50
CA PRO A 234 13.31 -9.54 -8.95
C PRO A 234 12.16 -8.64 -9.43
N SER A 235 11.00 -8.66 -8.77
CA SER A 235 9.84 -7.80 -9.08
C SER A 235 10.17 -6.31 -8.86
N GLY A 236 10.79 -5.96 -7.74
CA GLY A 236 11.21 -4.59 -7.43
C GLY A 236 12.21 -4.05 -8.45
N LYS A 237 13.26 -4.82 -8.73
CA LYS A 237 14.27 -4.46 -9.76
C LYS A 237 13.64 -4.25 -11.13
N LYS A 238 12.71 -5.12 -11.54
CA LYS A 238 12.00 -5.00 -12.81
C LYS A 238 11.19 -3.70 -12.88
N THR A 239 10.46 -3.38 -11.81
CA THR A 239 9.67 -2.15 -11.72
C THR A 239 10.56 -0.91 -11.73
N ASP A 240 11.60 -0.87 -10.90
CA ASP A 240 12.50 0.29 -10.84
C ASP A 240 13.20 0.53 -12.18
N ALA A 241 13.61 -0.52 -12.89
CA ALA A 241 14.16 -0.42 -14.24
C ALA A 241 13.13 0.13 -15.25
N ALA A 242 11.88 -0.34 -15.19
CA ALA A 242 10.82 0.16 -16.06
C ALA A 242 10.54 1.66 -15.83
N MET A 243 10.60 2.11 -14.57
CA MET A 243 10.38 3.52 -14.21
C MET A 243 11.55 4.45 -14.58
N LEU A 244 12.63 3.93 -15.11
CA LEU A 244 13.71 4.72 -15.76
C LEU A 244 13.49 4.93 -17.26
N THR A 245 12.43 4.36 -17.82
CA THR A 245 12.06 4.45 -19.24
C THR A 245 10.87 5.40 -19.48
N ASP A 246 10.39 5.43 -20.72
CA ASP A 246 9.16 6.16 -21.07
C ASP A 246 7.90 5.68 -20.35
N ALA A 247 7.94 4.52 -19.66
CA ALA A 247 6.83 4.05 -18.84
C ALA A 247 6.49 5.05 -17.71
N ALA A 248 7.50 5.67 -17.11
CA ALA A 248 7.29 6.72 -16.10
C ALA A 248 6.54 7.93 -16.65
N LYS A 249 6.94 8.41 -17.83
CA LYS A 249 6.28 9.55 -18.51
C LYS A 249 4.84 9.21 -18.86
N ARG A 250 4.60 8.01 -19.42
CA ARG A 250 3.24 7.55 -19.72
C ARG A 250 2.37 7.48 -18.47
N TYR A 251 2.91 6.93 -17.38
CA TYR A 251 2.21 6.88 -16.09
C TYR A 251 1.78 8.27 -15.62
N GLU A 252 2.71 9.23 -15.61
CA GLU A 252 2.45 10.61 -15.19
C GLU A 252 1.42 11.32 -16.09
N GLN A 253 1.46 11.10 -17.39
CA GLN A 253 0.48 11.65 -18.34
C GLN A 253 -0.92 11.10 -18.10
N ILE A 254 -1.05 9.79 -17.85
CA ILE A 254 -2.34 9.16 -17.56
C ILE A 254 -2.90 9.67 -16.25
N ILE A 255 -2.08 9.76 -15.20
CA ILE A 255 -2.46 10.33 -13.91
C ILE A 255 -2.94 11.77 -14.07
N SER A 256 -2.20 12.61 -14.79
CA SER A 256 -2.54 14.02 -14.99
C SER A 256 -3.87 14.20 -15.72
N LYS A 257 -4.06 13.47 -16.82
CA LYS A 257 -5.31 13.49 -17.60
C LYS A 257 -6.50 12.98 -16.78
N GLY A 258 -6.32 11.86 -16.07
CA GLY A 258 -7.37 11.30 -15.22
C GLY A 258 -7.72 12.19 -14.03
N ALA A 259 -6.74 12.90 -13.46
CA ALA A 259 -7.02 13.88 -12.39
C ALA A 259 -7.85 15.07 -12.92
N GLU A 260 -7.57 15.56 -14.11
CA GLU A 260 -8.37 16.61 -14.76
C GLU A 260 -9.80 16.15 -15.00
N GLU A 261 -9.98 14.95 -15.52
CA GLU A 261 -11.30 14.34 -15.72
C GLU A 261 -12.07 14.22 -14.41
N MET A 262 -11.46 13.70 -13.36
CA MET A 262 -12.07 13.57 -12.02
C MET A 262 -12.46 14.93 -11.42
N ARG A 263 -11.60 15.95 -11.57
CA ARG A 263 -11.97 17.32 -11.15
C ARG A 263 -13.20 17.83 -11.88
N GLY A 264 -13.34 17.52 -13.18
CA GLY A 264 -14.56 17.79 -13.94
C GLY A 264 -15.79 17.10 -13.35
N TRP A 265 -15.68 15.83 -13.00
CA TRP A 265 -16.78 15.05 -12.38
C TRP A 265 -17.14 15.58 -10.98
N ILE A 266 -16.15 15.98 -10.17
CA ILE A 266 -16.38 16.58 -8.85
C ILE A 266 -17.14 17.89 -8.99
N LYS A 267 -16.74 18.78 -9.90
CA LYS A 267 -17.45 20.05 -10.19
C LYS A 267 -18.88 19.84 -10.66
N GLN A 268 -19.15 18.73 -11.36
CA GLN A 268 -20.50 18.31 -11.76
C GLN A 268 -21.32 17.71 -10.61
N GLY A 269 -20.74 17.55 -9.41
CA GLY A 269 -21.42 17.00 -8.25
C GLY A 269 -21.49 15.48 -8.22
N ARG A 270 -20.66 14.75 -8.97
CA ARG A 270 -20.69 13.28 -8.98
C ARG A 270 -20.14 12.66 -7.68
N LEU A 271 -19.27 13.35 -6.93
CA LEU A 271 -18.75 12.87 -5.66
C LEU A 271 -19.74 13.20 -4.52
N GLN A 272 -20.64 12.27 -4.23
CA GLN A 272 -21.62 12.39 -3.14
C GLN A 272 -21.28 11.51 -1.92
N THR A 273 -20.29 10.64 -2.02
CA THR A 273 -19.80 9.82 -0.91
C THR A 273 -19.28 10.72 0.21
N PRO A 274 -19.59 10.46 1.50
CA PRO A 274 -18.98 11.18 2.62
C PRO A 274 -17.46 11.18 2.50
N THR A 275 -16.84 12.36 2.46
CA THR A 275 -15.42 12.52 2.13
C THR A 275 -14.67 13.30 3.21
N LEU A 276 -13.58 12.74 3.71
CA LEU A 276 -12.63 13.41 4.59
C LEU A 276 -11.34 13.71 3.81
N LEU A 277 -10.93 14.98 3.79
CA LEU A 277 -9.59 15.39 3.43
C LEU A 277 -8.75 15.49 4.70
N TYR A 278 -7.61 14.81 4.75
CA TYR A 278 -6.76 14.80 5.93
C TYR A 278 -5.33 15.19 5.54
N TRP A 279 -4.82 16.27 6.12
CA TRP A 279 -3.62 16.94 5.61
C TRP A 279 -2.61 17.27 6.70
N GLY A 280 -1.31 17.10 6.39
CA GLY A 280 -0.21 17.59 7.19
C GLY A 280 0.04 19.10 6.95
N LYS A 281 0.04 19.92 7.99
CA LYS A 281 0.29 21.38 7.90
C LYS A 281 1.66 21.71 7.29
N ASN A 282 2.63 20.83 7.51
CA ASN A 282 4.02 21.03 7.10
C ASN A 282 4.41 20.14 5.92
N ASP A 283 3.43 19.62 5.17
CA ASP A 283 3.70 18.83 3.97
C ASP A 283 4.41 19.69 2.91
N PRO A 284 5.66 19.36 2.53
CA PRO A 284 6.38 20.12 1.53
C PRO A 284 5.99 19.73 0.09
N SER A 285 5.36 18.58 -0.10
CA SER A 285 4.98 18.00 -1.40
C SER A 285 3.56 18.40 -1.80
N ALA A 286 2.59 18.10 -0.94
CA ALA A 286 1.20 18.50 -1.09
C ALA A 286 0.90 19.61 -0.07
N ILE A 287 1.35 20.82 -0.37
CA ILE A 287 1.18 21.95 0.57
C ILE A 287 -0.30 22.15 0.90
N PRO A 288 -0.66 22.61 2.14
CA PRO A 288 -2.06 22.76 2.56
C PRO A 288 -2.94 23.58 1.61
N ALA A 289 -2.35 24.54 0.88
CA ALA A 289 -3.10 25.33 -0.09
C ALA A 289 -3.74 24.50 -1.22
N VAL A 290 -3.07 23.43 -1.70
CA VAL A 290 -3.65 22.55 -2.71
C VAL A 290 -4.75 21.65 -2.11
N GLY A 291 -4.60 21.27 -0.83
CA GLY A 291 -5.64 20.55 -0.09
C GLY A 291 -6.88 21.38 0.13
N LEU A 292 -6.73 22.66 0.50
CA LEU A 292 -7.84 23.60 0.63
C LEU A 292 -8.57 23.81 -0.68
N ALA A 293 -7.84 23.98 -1.79
CA ALA A 293 -8.46 24.13 -3.11
C ALA A 293 -9.23 22.87 -3.56
N LEU A 294 -8.74 21.68 -3.19
CA LEU A 294 -9.46 20.42 -3.43
C LEU A 294 -10.72 20.35 -2.53
N PHE A 295 -10.60 20.73 -1.27
CA PHE A 295 -11.73 20.75 -0.33
C PHE A 295 -12.82 21.70 -0.82
N ASP A 296 -12.48 22.93 -1.18
CA ASP A 296 -13.43 23.93 -1.68
C ASP A 296 -14.18 23.39 -2.90
N MET A 297 -13.47 22.79 -3.85
CA MET A 297 -14.07 22.19 -5.05
C MET A 297 -15.04 21.03 -4.71
N ILE A 298 -14.71 20.20 -3.71
CA ILE A 298 -15.57 19.09 -3.28
C ILE A 298 -16.77 19.64 -2.48
N ALA A 299 -16.53 20.54 -1.54
CA ALA A 299 -17.50 21.06 -0.59
C ALA A 299 -18.62 21.86 -1.29
N GLU A 300 -18.34 22.45 -2.46
CA GLU A 300 -19.34 23.17 -3.25
C GLU A 300 -20.58 22.31 -3.58
N LYS A 301 -20.39 21.01 -3.80
CA LYS A 301 -21.47 20.08 -4.19
C LYS A 301 -21.66 18.91 -3.21
N ASN A 302 -20.71 18.64 -2.30
CA ASN A 302 -20.78 17.54 -1.35
C ASN A 302 -20.84 18.08 0.09
N LEU A 303 -22.05 18.21 0.65
CA LEU A 303 -22.27 18.69 2.02
C LEU A 303 -21.76 17.72 3.10
N ARG A 304 -21.39 16.48 2.73
CA ARG A 304 -20.83 15.47 3.64
C ARG A 304 -19.31 15.42 3.58
N SER A 305 -18.68 16.49 3.11
CA SER A 305 -17.22 16.64 3.12
C SER A 305 -16.73 17.30 4.42
N ARG A 306 -15.52 16.91 4.83
CA ARG A 306 -14.81 17.47 5.99
C ARG A 306 -13.34 17.62 5.62
N MET A 307 -12.66 18.55 6.26
CA MET A 307 -11.21 18.70 6.17
C MET A 307 -10.59 18.80 7.56
N LEU A 308 -9.52 18.05 7.80
CA LEU A 308 -8.65 18.17 8.97
C LEU A 308 -7.23 18.52 8.52
N ILE A 309 -6.63 19.50 9.17
CA ILE A 309 -5.21 19.87 8.97
C ILE A 309 -4.50 19.71 10.30
N VAL A 310 -3.52 18.80 10.35
CA VAL A 310 -2.73 18.50 11.55
C VAL A 310 -1.47 19.35 11.56
N ASN A 311 -1.29 20.11 12.64
CA ASN A 311 -0.06 20.86 12.86
C ASN A 311 1.11 19.92 13.22
N ASN A 312 2.33 20.37 12.97
CA ASN A 312 3.55 19.59 13.25
C ASN A 312 3.57 18.21 12.54
N ALA A 313 3.06 18.16 11.31
CA ALA A 313 2.94 16.95 10.50
C ALA A 313 3.27 17.22 9.04
N GLY A 314 4.05 16.34 8.42
CA GLY A 314 4.42 16.38 7.00
C GLY A 314 3.51 15.52 6.13
N HIS A 315 4.07 15.01 5.02
CA HIS A 315 3.37 14.20 4.01
C HIS A 315 2.90 12.82 4.52
N PHE A 316 3.47 12.38 5.64
CA PHE A 316 3.14 11.09 6.25
C PHE A 316 2.54 11.29 7.65
N HIS A 317 1.64 12.28 7.82
CA HIS A 317 1.04 12.61 9.11
C HIS A 317 0.40 11.40 9.83
N TYR A 318 -0.10 10.42 9.09
CA TYR A 318 -0.63 9.17 9.64
C TYR A 318 0.46 8.27 10.26
N ARG A 319 1.74 8.46 9.89
CA ARG A 319 2.89 7.81 10.51
C ARG A 319 3.49 8.64 11.62
N GLU A 320 3.41 9.96 11.46
CA GLU A 320 3.94 10.92 12.44
C GLU A 320 3.05 11.04 13.68
N HIS A 321 1.73 10.85 13.53
CA HIS A 321 0.71 10.94 14.59
C HIS A 321 -0.31 9.77 14.48
N PRO A 322 0.11 8.50 14.58
CA PRO A 322 -0.71 7.36 14.20
C PRO A 322 -1.96 7.16 15.07
N GLU A 323 -1.88 7.47 16.36
CA GLU A 323 -3.00 7.33 17.29
C GLU A 323 -4.08 8.37 17.03
N GLU A 324 -3.68 9.64 16.90
CA GLU A 324 -4.59 10.74 16.56
C GLU A 324 -5.25 10.50 15.21
N PHE A 325 -4.46 10.10 14.22
CA PHE A 325 -4.95 9.79 12.89
C PHE A 325 -6.02 8.68 12.92
N SER A 326 -5.70 7.55 13.54
CA SER A 326 -6.61 6.41 13.63
C SER A 326 -7.93 6.79 14.31
N ARG A 327 -7.87 7.54 15.43
CA ARG A 327 -9.04 8.03 16.16
C ARG A 327 -9.92 8.93 15.27
N ASN A 328 -9.33 9.89 14.56
CA ASN A 328 -10.06 10.82 13.72
C ASN A 328 -10.70 10.15 12.51
N VAL A 329 -10.01 9.19 11.89
CA VAL A 329 -10.56 8.38 10.77
C VAL A 329 -11.72 7.51 11.26
N ILE A 330 -11.57 6.83 12.39
CA ILE A 330 -12.65 6.01 12.99
C ILE A 330 -13.88 6.91 13.27
N ASN A 331 -13.68 8.05 13.93
CA ASN A 331 -14.77 8.99 14.25
C ASN A 331 -15.49 9.49 13.00
N PHE A 332 -14.73 9.82 11.94
CA PHE A 332 -15.34 10.22 10.68
C PHE A 332 -16.17 9.10 10.05
N ILE A 333 -15.59 7.90 9.92
CA ILE A 333 -16.26 6.77 9.26
C ILE A 333 -17.53 6.37 10.02
N THR A 334 -17.47 6.32 11.35
CA THR A 334 -18.61 5.89 12.19
C THR A 334 -19.73 6.93 12.31
N ALA A 335 -19.51 8.14 11.83
CA ALA A 335 -20.53 9.18 11.78
C ALA A 335 -21.45 9.06 10.54
N TRP A 336 -21.18 8.17 9.62
CA TRP A 336 -21.89 7.96 8.35
C TRP A 336 -22.34 6.50 8.17
#